data_f757a9f68e215ba6620ad1f70151515f
#
_entry.id   f757a9f68e215ba6620ad1f70151515f
#
_cell.length_a   1.000
_cell.length_b   1.000
_cell.length_c   1.000
_cell.angle_alpha   90.00
_cell.angle_beta   90.00
_cell.angle_gamma   90.00
#
_symmetry.space_group_name_H-M   'P 1'
#
loop_
_entity.id
_entity.type
_entity.pdbx_description
1 polymer ?
#
loop_
_entity_poly.entity_id
_entity_poly.type
_entity_poly.pdbx_seq_one_letter_code
_entity_poly.pdbx_strand_id
1 'polypeptide(L)'
;MINVSKLYCGVAGSSDPLRYARSGRTGPVVAYNCTRRCNLRCEHCYSSSGCDRAPDELSLDQAKALLGQLKQASCPAVLFSGGEPLLRDDLFDLLGEARRIDLRAVLSTNGTLIDRGVAERLAGLGVSYVGISIDGPPAFHDGFRRSPGAFQRAVEGIGHCRRIGLRTGLRFTITRENAGHVPFVFDLARDQGILRICFYHLVRSGRVADEAVPSPAQVRSAVDAILERTALCAAWIGEVLTVDNHADGPYLLMRMEREGHPGLGEAQALLLRAGGNRVGQGIA
;
A
#
# COMPACT_ATOMS: atom_id res chain seq x y z
N MET A 1 -5.84 -9.37 -1.50
CA MET A 1 -5.98 -8.23 -0.56
C MET A 1 -7.28 -8.35 0.20
N ILE A 2 -7.24 -8.35 1.53
CA ILE A 2 -8.43 -8.33 2.39
C ILE A 2 -8.46 -7.06 3.24
N ASN A 3 -9.65 -6.63 3.63
CA ASN A 3 -9.84 -5.52 4.56
C ASN A 3 -10.11 -6.09 5.95
N VAL A 4 -9.08 -6.11 6.80
CA VAL A 4 -9.13 -6.69 8.14
C VAL A 4 -10.09 -5.89 9.04
N SER A 5 -10.00 -4.55 9.02
CA SER A 5 -10.88 -3.72 9.84
C SER A 5 -12.35 -3.91 9.50
N LYS A 6 -12.69 -4.15 8.23
CA LYS A 6 -14.07 -4.46 7.82
C LYS A 6 -14.49 -5.87 8.22
N LEU A 7 -13.67 -6.87 7.91
CA LEU A 7 -14.05 -8.27 8.12
C LEU A 7 -14.06 -8.66 9.59
N TYR A 8 -13.06 -8.19 10.36
CA TYR A 8 -12.88 -8.57 11.76
C TYR A 8 -13.59 -7.64 12.74
N CYS A 9 -13.66 -6.32 12.42
CA CYS A 9 -14.24 -5.33 13.35
C CYS A 9 -15.51 -4.66 12.81
N GLY A 10 -15.99 -4.98 11.61
CA GLY A 10 -17.16 -4.34 11.00
C GLY A 10 -16.94 -2.89 10.58
N VAL A 11 -15.70 -2.34 10.65
CA VAL A 11 -15.41 -0.96 10.29
C VAL A 11 -15.53 -0.76 8.78
N ALA A 12 -16.31 0.23 8.36
CA ALA A 12 -16.44 0.58 6.94
C ALA A 12 -15.17 1.28 6.45
N GLY A 13 -14.51 0.70 5.44
CA GLY A 13 -13.33 1.30 4.80
C GLY A 13 -13.67 2.01 3.49
N SER A 14 -12.83 2.97 3.10
CA SER A 14 -13.00 3.73 1.85
C SER A 14 -12.93 2.87 0.58
N SER A 15 -12.34 1.69 0.67
CA SER A 15 -12.20 0.74 -0.44
C SER A 15 -13.31 -0.33 -0.49
N ASP A 16 -14.23 -0.33 0.46
CA ASP A 16 -15.33 -1.31 0.49
C ASP A 16 -16.14 -1.40 -0.81
N PRO A 17 -16.49 -0.27 -1.49
CA PRO A 17 -17.17 -0.32 -2.78
C PRO A 17 -16.36 -1.02 -3.87
N LEU A 18 -15.03 -0.95 -3.80
CA LEU A 18 -14.15 -1.59 -4.79
C LEU A 18 -13.92 -3.08 -4.50
N ARG A 19 -13.99 -3.51 -3.22
CA ARG A 19 -13.68 -4.90 -2.82
C ARG A 19 -14.89 -5.76 -2.62
N TYR A 20 -15.94 -5.22 -1.98
CA TYR A 20 -17.08 -6.00 -1.51
C TYR A 20 -18.40 -5.59 -2.15
N ALA A 21 -18.42 -4.58 -3.03
CA ALA A 21 -19.59 -4.23 -3.80
C ALA A 21 -19.96 -5.35 -4.78
N ARG A 22 -21.24 -5.57 -5.01
CA ARG A 22 -21.70 -6.39 -6.13
C ARG A 22 -21.19 -5.74 -7.41
N SER A 23 -20.36 -6.46 -8.15
CA SER A 23 -19.63 -5.96 -9.29
C SER A 23 -20.56 -5.43 -10.39
N GLY A 24 -20.58 -4.10 -10.58
CA GLY A 24 -20.58 -3.59 -11.93
C GLY A 24 -19.24 -3.96 -12.58
N ARG A 25 -19.16 -4.06 -13.89
CA ARG A 25 -17.92 -4.34 -14.64
C ARG A 25 -16.91 -3.20 -14.42
N THR A 26 -16.13 -3.28 -13.33
CA THR A 26 -14.98 -2.42 -13.13
C THR A 26 -13.74 -3.20 -13.58
N GLY A 27 -12.87 -2.57 -14.33
CA GLY A 27 -11.56 -3.11 -14.67
C GLY A 27 -10.69 -3.29 -13.41
N PRO A 28 -9.49 -3.86 -13.54
CA PRO A 28 -8.57 -4.04 -12.43
C PRO A 28 -8.03 -2.68 -11.95
N VAL A 29 -7.69 -2.60 -10.65
CA VAL A 29 -6.78 -1.55 -10.17
C VAL A 29 -5.38 -1.90 -10.66
N VAL A 30 -4.73 -0.97 -11.33
CA VAL A 30 -3.41 -1.19 -11.93
C VAL A 30 -2.32 -0.50 -11.13
N ALA A 31 -1.27 -1.23 -10.78
CA ALA A 31 -0.03 -0.65 -10.27
C ALA A 31 0.91 -0.40 -11.47
N TYR A 32 1.19 0.87 -11.73
CA TYR A 32 2.11 1.31 -12.78
C TYR A 32 3.46 1.64 -12.15
N ASN A 33 4.44 0.77 -12.36
CA ASN A 33 5.82 1.03 -11.98
C ASN A 33 6.43 2.02 -12.99
N CYS A 34 6.20 3.31 -12.77
CA CYS A 34 6.46 4.36 -13.75
C CYS A 34 7.94 4.71 -13.90
N THR A 35 8.81 4.30 -12.99
CA THR A 35 10.27 4.44 -13.07
C THR A 35 10.96 3.37 -12.23
N ARG A 36 12.19 3.00 -12.61
CA ARG A 36 13.10 2.20 -11.77
C ARG A 36 14.09 3.04 -10.99
N ARG A 37 14.14 4.35 -11.22
CA ARG A 37 14.96 5.26 -10.40
C ARG A 37 14.46 5.31 -8.97
N CYS A 38 15.38 5.25 -8.02
CA CYS A 38 15.09 5.36 -6.60
C CYS A 38 16.27 5.98 -5.86
N ASN A 39 16.00 6.89 -4.93
CA ASN A 39 16.98 7.47 -4.04
C ASN A 39 17.32 6.57 -2.83
N LEU A 40 16.68 5.41 -2.72
CA LEU A 40 16.91 4.41 -1.68
C LEU A 40 17.39 3.08 -2.29
N ARG A 41 17.97 2.21 -1.43
CA ARG A 41 18.47 0.89 -1.86
C ARG A 41 18.00 -0.22 -0.92
N CYS A 42 16.68 -0.29 -0.70
CA CYS A 42 16.04 -1.21 0.23
C CYS A 42 16.41 -2.67 -0.04
N GLU A 43 16.58 -3.45 1.03
CA GLU A 43 16.95 -4.86 0.95
C GLU A 43 15.85 -5.74 0.33
N HIS A 44 14.60 -5.39 0.58
CA HIS A 44 13.39 -6.10 0.08
C HIS A 44 12.84 -5.54 -1.24
N CYS A 45 13.62 -4.78 -2.00
CA CYS A 45 13.10 -4.13 -3.19
C CYS A 45 12.73 -5.13 -4.29
N TYR A 46 11.43 -5.29 -4.54
CA TYR A 46 10.90 -6.23 -5.53
C TYR A 46 11.29 -5.89 -6.99
N SER A 47 11.53 -4.60 -7.28
CA SER A 47 11.89 -4.11 -8.62
C SER A 47 13.40 -3.92 -8.82
N SER A 48 14.23 -4.24 -7.82
CA SER A 48 15.68 -3.99 -7.85
C SER A 48 16.06 -2.57 -8.24
N SER A 49 15.25 -1.59 -7.87
CA SER A 49 15.44 -0.18 -8.20
C SER A 49 16.74 0.40 -7.67
N GLY A 50 17.29 1.38 -8.36
CA GLY A 50 18.55 2.04 -8.07
C GLY A 50 18.58 3.47 -8.61
N CYS A 51 19.78 4.06 -8.70
CA CYS A 51 19.94 5.46 -9.12
C CYS A 51 19.66 5.67 -10.62
N ASP A 52 19.79 4.61 -11.42
CA ASP A 52 19.79 4.74 -12.88
C ASP A 52 18.37 4.63 -13.44
N ARG A 53 18.12 5.34 -14.53
CA ARG A 53 16.91 5.20 -15.33
C ARG A 53 16.98 3.88 -16.11
N ALA A 54 15.88 3.15 -16.15
CA ALA A 54 15.78 1.95 -16.98
C ALA A 54 15.67 2.37 -18.47
N PRO A 55 16.40 1.68 -19.37
CA PRO A 55 16.37 2.03 -20.80
C PRO A 55 15.00 1.79 -21.46
N ASP A 56 14.18 0.95 -20.87
CA ASP A 56 12.84 0.55 -21.31
C ASP A 56 11.72 1.35 -20.62
N GLU A 57 12.05 2.40 -19.87
CA GLU A 57 11.06 3.26 -19.25
C GLU A 57 10.24 4.01 -20.31
N LEU A 58 8.91 3.90 -20.23
CA LEU A 58 8.00 4.54 -21.19
C LEU A 58 8.25 6.05 -21.27
N SER A 59 8.26 6.60 -22.47
CA SER A 59 8.25 8.04 -22.68
C SER A 59 6.96 8.67 -22.12
N LEU A 60 6.93 9.99 -21.99
CA LEU A 60 5.73 10.72 -21.55
C LEU A 60 4.51 10.38 -22.42
N ASP A 61 4.68 10.38 -23.75
CA ASP A 61 3.58 10.11 -24.69
C ASP A 61 3.09 8.67 -24.60
N GLN A 62 4.01 7.71 -24.49
CA GLN A 62 3.68 6.31 -24.30
C GLN A 62 2.94 6.08 -22.96
N ALA A 63 3.39 6.72 -21.88
CA ALA A 63 2.74 6.62 -20.59
C ALA A 63 1.36 7.28 -20.57
N LYS A 64 1.16 8.42 -21.25
CA LYS A 64 -0.16 9.03 -21.46
C LYS A 64 -1.07 8.12 -22.27
N ALA A 65 -0.58 7.48 -23.33
CA ALA A 65 -1.35 6.50 -24.10
C ALA A 65 -1.79 5.31 -23.24
N LEU A 66 -0.88 4.79 -22.38
CA LEU A 66 -1.20 3.74 -21.40
C LEU A 66 -2.35 4.19 -20.47
N LEU A 67 -2.29 5.40 -19.90
CA LEU A 67 -3.35 5.92 -19.03
C LEU A 67 -4.70 5.98 -19.77
N GLY A 68 -4.71 6.40 -21.04
CA GLY A 68 -5.89 6.39 -21.89
C GLY A 68 -6.48 4.98 -22.08
N GLN A 69 -5.64 3.99 -22.35
CA GLN A 69 -6.05 2.58 -22.46
C GLN A 69 -6.63 2.04 -21.14
N LEU A 70 -6.00 2.37 -19.99
CA LEU A 70 -6.51 1.99 -18.68
C LEU A 70 -7.91 2.59 -18.42
N LYS A 71 -8.14 3.83 -18.79
CA LYS A 71 -9.46 4.46 -18.69
C LYS A 71 -10.49 3.75 -19.57
N GLN A 72 -10.15 3.43 -20.83
CA GLN A 72 -11.02 2.67 -21.75
C GLN A 72 -11.34 1.27 -21.21
N ALA A 73 -10.37 0.61 -20.54
CA ALA A 73 -10.56 -0.67 -19.87
C ALA A 73 -11.36 -0.58 -18.55
N SER A 74 -11.95 0.58 -18.26
CA SER A 74 -12.72 0.83 -17.02
C SER A 74 -11.91 0.58 -15.75
N CYS A 75 -10.60 0.83 -15.79
CA CYS A 75 -9.72 0.79 -14.62
C CYS A 75 -10.18 1.84 -13.59
N PRO A 76 -10.56 1.44 -12.36
CA PRO A 76 -11.12 2.38 -11.37
C PRO A 76 -10.06 3.28 -10.74
N ALA A 77 -8.80 2.86 -10.76
CA ALA A 77 -7.68 3.63 -10.24
C ALA A 77 -6.34 3.11 -10.76
N VAL A 78 -5.39 4.01 -10.94
CA VAL A 78 -3.98 3.69 -11.21
C VAL A 78 -3.13 4.08 -9.99
N LEU A 79 -2.30 3.13 -9.53
CA LEU A 79 -1.31 3.34 -8.49
C LEU A 79 0.04 3.64 -9.14
N PHE A 80 0.46 4.89 -9.12
CA PHE A 80 1.82 5.27 -9.52
C PHE A 80 2.81 4.77 -8.47
N SER A 81 3.71 3.91 -8.88
CA SER A 81 4.71 3.22 -8.08
C SER A 81 6.01 3.05 -8.90
N GLY A 82 6.88 2.15 -8.46
CA GLY A 82 8.11 1.81 -9.17
C GLY A 82 9.28 1.74 -8.22
N GLY A 83 10.38 2.46 -8.54
CA GLY A 83 11.40 2.81 -7.59
C GLY A 83 10.86 3.89 -6.64
N GLU A 84 11.16 5.14 -6.96
CA GLU A 84 10.52 6.30 -6.32
C GLU A 84 9.86 7.15 -7.41
N PRO A 85 8.53 7.19 -7.47
CA PRO A 85 7.82 7.92 -8.53
C PRO A 85 8.20 9.41 -8.61
N LEU A 86 8.49 10.05 -7.46
CA LEU A 86 8.87 11.46 -7.39
C LEU A 86 10.24 11.76 -8.04
N LEU A 87 11.00 10.74 -8.42
CA LEU A 87 12.21 10.89 -9.25
C LEU A 87 11.95 10.80 -10.75
N ARG A 88 10.74 10.50 -11.17
CA ARG A 88 10.36 10.58 -12.58
C ARG A 88 10.10 12.04 -12.96
N ASP A 89 10.86 12.56 -13.90
CA ASP A 89 10.91 13.99 -14.22
C ASP A 89 9.54 14.53 -14.69
N ASP A 90 8.77 13.71 -15.42
CA ASP A 90 7.45 14.03 -15.97
C ASP A 90 6.26 13.43 -15.14
N LEU A 91 6.49 13.01 -13.89
CA LEU A 91 5.43 12.45 -13.05
C LEU A 91 4.21 13.37 -12.93
N PHE A 92 4.45 14.66 -12.72
CA PHE A 92 3.36 15.61 -12.53
C PHE A 92 2.54 15.84 -13.81
N ASP A 93 3.16 15.69 -14.99
CA ASP A 93 2.44 15.71 -16.27
C ASP A 93 1.55 14.47 -16.43
N LEU A 94 2.03 13.29 -15.96
CA LEU A 94 1.24 12.07 -15.96
C LEU A 94 0.06 12.14 -14.96
N LEU A 95 0.28 12.73 -13.79
CA LEU A 95 -0.81 12.97 -12.82
C LEU A 95 -1.84 13.96 -13.35
N GLY A 96 -1.37 15.01 -14.07
CA GLY A 96 -2.21 15.96 -14.78
C GLY A 96 -3.05 15.29 -15.86
N GLU A 97 -2.46 14.39 -16.63
CA GLU A 97 -3.17 13.60 -17.65
C GLU A 97 -4.20 12.68 -17.02
N ALA A 98 -3.84 11.94 -15.93
CA ALA A 98 -4.80 11.10 -15.22
C ALA A 98 -6.02 11.90 -14.74
N ARG A 99 -5.80 13.10 -14.18
CA ARG A 99 -6.88 14.03 -13.80
C ARG A 99 -7.73 14.45 -15.00
N ARG A 100 -7.07 14.85 -16.12
CA ARG A 100 -7.75 15.32 -17.34
C ARG A 100 -8.72 14.28 -17.90
N ILE A 101 -8.33 12.99 -17.86
CA ILE A 101 -9.18 11.89 -18.35
C ILE A 101 -10.08 11.28 -17.26
N ASP A 102 -10.14 11.91 -16.08
CA ASP A 102 -10.91 11.40 -14.93
C ASP A 102 -10.53 9.94 -14.58
N LEU A 103 -9.24 9.64 -14.54
CA LEU A 103 -8.67 8.39 -14.03
C LEU A 103 -8.10 8.63 -12.65
N ARG A 104 -8.67 7.98 -11.65
CA ARG A 104 -8.25 8.15 -10.26
C ARG A 104 -6.78 7.78 -10.07
N ALA A 105 -5.96 8.76 -9.66
CA ALA A 105 -4.54 8.57 -9.37
C ALA A 105 -4.29 8.35 -7.87
N VAL A 106 -3.43 7.40 -7.56
CA VAL A 106 -2.92 7.07 -6.22
C VAL A 106 -1.40 7.00 -6.29
N LEU A 107 -0.70 7.46 -5.28
CA LEU A 107 0.76 7.43 -5.22
C LEU A 107 1.26 6.44 -4.16
N SER A 108 2.24 5.61 -4.52
CA SER A 108 3.03 4.77 -3.61
C SER A 108 4.47 5.25 -3.62
N THR A 109 4.95 5.74 -2.49
CA THR A 109 6.25 6.42 -2.38
C THR A 109 6.98 6.00 -1.10
N ASN A 110 8.29 6.20 -1.08
CA ASN A 110 9.07 6.11 0.15
C ASN A 110 8.89 7.35 1.05
N GLY A 111 8.28 8.41 0.54
CA GLY A 111 7.92 9.62 1.29
C GLY A 111 9.08 10.61 1.51
N THR A 112 10.32 10.24 1.26
CA THR A 112 11.51 11.04 1.63
C THR A 112 11.71 12.30 0.80
N LEU A 113 10.99 12.41 -0.32
CA LEU A 113 11.04 13.56 -1.25
C LEU A 113 9.80 14.44 -1.18
N ILE A 114 8.90 14.18 -0.25
CA ILE A 114 7.68 14.99 -0.09
C ILE A 114 7.99 16.17 0.83
N ASP A 115 8.27 17.31 0.25
CA ASP A 115 8.22 18.58 0.91
C ASP A 115 6.83 19.23 0.80
N ARG A 116 6.68 20.45 1.30
CA ARG A 116 5.43 21.21 1.23
C ARG A 116 4.98 21.45 -0.22
N GLY A 117 5.91 21.85 -1.10
CA GLY A 117 5.59 22.16 -2.49
C GLY A 117 5.14 20.94 -3.28
N VAL A 118 5.82 19.79 -3.06
CA VAL A 118 5.42 18.49 -3.62
C VAL A 118 4.03 18.08 -3.13
N ALA A 119 3.76 18.20 -1.83
CA ALA A 119 2.46 17.86 -1.27
C ALA A 119 1.34 18.73 -1.88
N GLU A 120 1.55 20.05 -1.97
CA GLU A 120 0.60 21.01 -2.59
C GLU A 120 0.35 20.67 -4.08
N ARG A 121 1.37 20.30 -4.84
CA ARG A 121 1.23 19.89 -6.25
C ARG A 121 0.44 18.59 -6.38
N LEU A 122 0.73 17.59 -5.53
CA LEU A 122 -0.03 16.33 -5.53
C LEU A 122 -1.51 16.55 -5.24
N ALA A 123 -1.83 17.38 -4.24
CA ALA A 123 -3.21 17.74 -3.91
C ALA A 123 -3.88 18.52 -5.04
N GLY A 124 -3.19 19.53 -5.60
CA GLY A 124 -3.66 20.34 -6.73
C GLY A 124 -3.96 19.53 -7.98
N LEU A 125 -3.26 18.41 -8.20
CA LEU A 125 -3.50 17.48 -9.30
C LEU A 125 -4.57 16.41 -8.98
N GLY A 126 -5.17 16.45 -7.80
CA GLY A 126 -6.25 15.54 -7.43
C GLY A 126 -5.79 14.11 -7.10
N VAL A 127 -4.52 13.94 -6.68
CA VAL A 127 -4.07 12.64 -6.16
C VAL A 127 -4.94 12.25 -4.98
N SER A 128 -5.65 11.14 -5.10
CA SER A 128 -6.71 10.78 -4.16
C SER A 128 -6.18 10.12 -2.87
N TYR A 129 -4.93 9.64 -2.89
CA TYR A 129 -4.31 8.98 -1.76
C TYR A 129 -2.79 8.84 -1.96
N VAL A 130 -2.01 9.01 -0.90
CA VAL A 130 -0.57 8.77 -0.86
C VAL A 130 -0.26 7.69 0.15
N GLY A 131 0.28 6.56 -0.31
CA GLY A 131 0.78 5.49 0.55
C GLY A 131 2.27 5.65 0.79
N ILE A 132 2.68 5.87 2.04
CA ILE A 132 4.07 6.07 2.44
C ILE A 132 4.61 4.82 3.13
N SER A 133 5.77 4.38 2.68
CA SER A 133 6.37 3.13 3.15
C SER A 133 7.15 3.35 4.45
N ILE A 134 6.83 2.55 5.48
CA ILE A 134 7.53 2.49 6.77
C ILE A 134 7.73 1.02 7.11
N ASP A 135 8.95 0.61 7.52
CA ASP A 135 9.27 -0.81 7.77
C ASP A 135 9.61 -1.13 9.23
N GLY A 136 9.53 -0.15 10.12
CA GLY A 136 9.80 -0.31 11.55
C GLY A 136 10.28 0.98 12.22
N PRO A 137 10.82 0.88 13.45
CA PRO A 137 11.39 2.01 14.18
C PRO A 137 12.53 2.71 13.43
N PRO A 138 12.88 3.96 13.77
CA PRO A 138 13.80 4.79 13.00
C PRO A 138 15.09 4.10 12.58
N ALA A 139 15.85 3.55 13.52
CA ALA A 139 17.13 2.91 13.23
C ALA A 139 16.98 1.66 12.34
N PHE A 140 15.93 0.86 12.56
CA PHE A 140 15.64 -0.28 11.70
C PHE A 140 15.27 0.16 10.30
N HIS A 141 14.34 1.12 10.16
CA HIS A 141 13.89 1.62 8.87
C HIS A 141 15.06 2.18 8.04
N ASP A 142 15.92 2.99 8.66
CA ASP A 142 17.08 3.60 8.00
C ASP A 142 18.06 2.55 7.50
N GLY A 143 18.39 1.54 8.34
CA GLY A 143 19.25 0.43 7.97
C GLY A 143 18.65 -0.41 6.82
N PHE A 144 17.40 -0.80 6.95
CA PHE A 144 16.67 -1.62 5.98
C PHE A 144 16.49 -0.93 4.62
N ARG A 145 16.36 0.41 4.63
CA ARG A 145 16.31 1.25 3.43
C ARG A 145 17.67 1.70 2.93
N ARG A 146 18.74 1.39 3.68
CA ARG A 146 20.13 1.79 3.43
C ARG A 146 20.27 3.29 3.20
N SER A 147 19.61 4.08 4.04
CA SER A 147 19.63 5.54 3.96
C SER A 147 19.41 6.18 5.33
N PRO A 148 20.48 6.67 5.98
CA PRO A 148 20.36 7.39 7.24
C PRO A 148 19.36 8.55 7.15
N GLY A 149 18.48 8.69 8.14
CA GLY A 149 17.44 9.71 8.21
C GLY A 149 16.26 9.50 7.25
N ALA A 150 16.15 8.34 6.58
CA ALA A 150 15.01 8.04 5.70
C ALA A 150 13.68 8.02 6.48
N PHE A 151 13.68 7.47 7.70
CA PHE A 151 12.51 7.45 8.56
C PHE A 151 12.01 8.87 8.85
N GLN A 152 12.90 9.74 9.31
CA GLN A 152 12.54 11.11 9.67
C GLN A 152 11.96 11.86 8.47
N ARG A 153 12.63 11.77 7.30
CA ARG A 153 12.12 12.40 6.07
C ARG A 153 10.77 11.85 5.62
N ALA A 154 10.53 10.54 5.77
CA ALA A 154 9.23 9.94 5.46
C ALA A 154 8.12 10.45 6.40
N VAL A 155 8.41 10.59 7.71
CA VAL A 155 7.47 11.16 8.68
C VAL A 155 7.22 12.65 8.42
N GLU A 156 8.22 13.43 8.04
CA GLU A 156 8.05 14.80 7.59
C GLU A 156 7.14 14.89 6.36
N GLY A 157 7.34 13.99 5.38
CA GLY A 157 6.48 13.86 4.20
C GLY A 157 5.02 13.55 4.57
N ILE A 158 4.78 12.66 5.54
CA ILE A 158 3.46 12.41 6.11
C ILE A 158 2.86 13.72 6.65
N GLY A 159 3.65 14.45 7.44
CA GLY A 159 3.24 15.73 8.03
C GLY A 159 2.87 16.77 6.98
N HIS A 160 3.63 16.87 5.87
CA HIS A 160 3.30 17.77 4.76
C HIS A 160 1.98 17.41 4.09
N CYS A 161 1.77 16.14 3.75
CA CYS A 161 0.51 15.67 3.18
C CYS A 161 -0.70 15.97 4.09
N ARG A 162 -0.56 15.68 5.38
CA ARG A 162 -1.67 15.85 6.35
C ARG A 162 -2.07 17.30 6.53
N ARG A 163 -1.11 18.22 6.63
CA ARG A 163 -1.40 19.66 6.80
C ARG A 163 -2.28 20.25 5.70
N ILE A 164 -2.25 19.68 4.51
CA ILE A 164 -3.08 20.12 3.37
C ILE A 164 -4.30 19.22 3.13
N GLY A 165 -4.57 18.27 4.03
CA GLY A 165 -5.72 17.37 3.93
C GLY A 165 -5.57 16.25 2.87
N LEU A 166 -4.37 16.00 2.35
CA LEU A 166 -4.12 14.91 1.41
C LEU A 166 -4.19 13.56 2.14
N ARG A 167 -5.09 12.69 1.71
CA ARG A 167 -5.28 11.37 2.32
C ARG A 167 -4.00 10.55 2.25
N THR A 168 -3.51 10.15 3.41
CA THR A 168 -2.24 9.47 3.55
C THR A 168 -2.42 8.16 4.32
N GLY A 169 -1.62 7.15 4.03
CA GLY A 169 -1.61 5.90 4.76
C GLY A 169 -0.22 5.29 4.83
N LEU A 170 -0.02 4.37 5.77
CA LEU A 170 1.22 3.63 5.93
C LEU A 170 1.19 2.35 5.09
N ARG A 171 2.34 2.00 4.53
CA ARG A 171 2.60 0.75 3.82
C ARG A 171 3.76 0.04 4.50
N PHE A 172 3.56 -1.21 4.88
CA PHE A 172 4.53 -2.02 5.60
C PHE A 172 4.68 -3.37 4.92
N THR A 173 5.89 -3.75 4.56
CA THR A 173 6.16 -5.09 4.01
C THR A 173 6.69 -6.00 5.12
N ILE A 174 5.96 -7.07 5.40
CA ILE A 174 6.31 -8.04 6.44
C ILE A 174 7.49 -8.89 5.96
N THR A 175 8.60 -8.82 6.69
CA THR A 175 9.80 -9.63 6.48
C THR A 175 10.14 -10.42 7.74
N ARG A 176 11.10 -11.34 7.66
CA ARG A 176 11.60 -12.09 8.84
C ARG A 176 12.04 -11.16 9.96
N GLU A 177 12.71 -10.06 9.61
CA GLU A 177 13.35 -9.16 10.60
C GLU A 177 12.36 -8.19 11.24
N ASN A 178 11.30 -7.79 10.50
CA ASN A 178 10.39 -6.75 10.97
C ASN A 178 9.00 -7.25 11.34
N ALA A 179 8.70 -8.54 11.22
CA ALA A 179 7.39 -9.09 11.60
C ALA A 179 6.94 -8.69 13.01
N GLY A 180 7.90 -8.53 13.94
CA GLY A 180 7.67 -8.05 15.31
C GLY A 180 7.36 -6.55 15.43
N HIS A 181 7.55 -5.76 14.37
CA HIS A 181 7.30 -4.31 14.37
C HIS A 181 5.86 -3.91 14.00
N VAL A 182 4.96 -4.88 13.78
CA VAL A 182 3.54 -4.60 13.51
C VAL A 182 2.92 -3.64 14.54
N PRO A 183 3.09 -3.83 15.87
CA PRO A 183 2.55 -2.90 16.86
C PRO A 183 3.05 -1.47 16.69
N PHE A 184 4.35 -1.28 16.41
CA PHE A 184 4.94 0.03 16.15
C PHE A 184 4.25 0.79 15.03
N VAL A 185 3.85 0.09 13.96
CA VAL A 185 3.17 0.73 12.81
C VAL A 185 1.81 1.29 13.21
N PHE A 186 1.05 0.60 14.07
CA PHE A 186 -0.21 1.10 14.61
C PHE A 186 0.00 2.30 15.54
N ASP A 187 1.02 2.26 16.40
CA ASP A 187 1.35 3.37 17.29
C ASP A 187 1.77 4.60 16.49
N LEU A 188 2.63 4.44 15.48
CA LEU A 188 2.99 5.51 14.55
C LEU A 188 1.78 6.06 13.80
N ALA A 189 0.87 5.19 13.33
CA ALA A 189 -0.34 5.62 12.64
C ALA A 189 -1.21 6.51 13.55
N ARG A 190 -1.40 6.12 14.82
CA ARG A 190 -2.13 6.91 15.81
C ARG A 190 -1.46 8.26 16.04
N ASP A 191 -0.17 8.28 16.30
CA ASP A 191 0.60 9.49 16.62
C ASP A 191 0.65 10.46 15.44
N GLN A 192 0.70 9.93 14.23
CA GLN A 192 0.62 10.71 12.99
C GLN A 192 -0.82 10.95 12.52
N GLY A 193 -1.87 10.47 13.22
CA GLY A 193 -3.28 10.57 12.83
C GLY A 193 -3.58 9.96 11.47
N ILE A 194 -2.92 8.87 11.13
CA ILE A 194 -3.13 8.10 9.91
C ILE A 194 -4.22 7.08 10.14
N LEU A 195 -5.23 7.07 9.28
CA LEU A 195 -6.40 6.20 9.43
C LEU A 195 -6.31 4.92 8.56
N ARG A 196 -5.24 4.76 7.79
CA ARG A 196 -5.08 3.63 6.87
C ARG A 196 -3.71 3.00 6.95
N ILE A 197 -3.67 1.68 7.14
CA ILE A 197 -2.45 0.87 7.13
C ILE A 197 -2.62 -0.28 6.14
N CYS A 198 -1.61 -0.55 5.35
CA CYS A 198 -1.57 -1.65 4.41
C CYS A 198 -0.34 -2.52 4.65
N PHE A 199 -0.55 -3.76 5.07
CA PHE A 199 0.48 -4.75 5.30
C PHE A 199 0.62 -5.63 4.05
N TYR A 200 1.83 -5.72 3.53
CA TYR A 200 2.19 -6.55 2.37
C TYR A 200 2.97 -7.76 2.84
N HIS A 201 2.59 -8.93 2.41
CA HIS A 201 3.46 -10.09 2.56
C HIS A 201 4.59 -10.01 1.54
N LEU A 202 5.80 -10.38 1.98
CA LEU A 202 6.99 -10.35 1.14
C LEU A 202 6.83 -11.28 -0.07
N VAL A 203 7.02 -10.75 -1.26
CA VAL A 203 7.08 -11.52 -2.51
C VAL A 203 8.54 -11.73 -2.89
N ARG A 204 8.91 -12.97 -3.21
CA ARG A 204 10.27 -13.34 -3.64
C ARG A 204 10.54 -12.80 -5.05
N SER A 205 11.03 -11.59 -5.12
CA SER A 205 11.34 -10.89 -6.37
C SER A 205 12.41 -9.82 -6.14
N GLY A 206 13.13 -9.46 -7.18
CA GLY A 206 14.12 -8.41 -7.15
C GLY A 206 15.32 -8.70 -6.26
N ARG A 207 15.61 -7.82 -5.28
CA ARG A 207 16.73 -7.97 -4.33
C ARG A 207 16.41 -8.80 -3.09
N VAL A 208 15.23 -9.35 -3.00
CA VAL A 208 14.81 -10.14 -1.83
C VAL A 208 15.71 -11.36 -1.67
N ALA A 209 16.46 -11.41 -0.58
CA ALA A 209 17.22 -12.58 -0.18
C ALA A 209 16.31 -13.62 0.50
N ASP A 210 16.63 -14.91 0.39
CA ASP A 210 15.84 -15.98 1.01
C ASP A 210 15.77 -15.84 2.53
N GLU A 211 16.80 -15.29 3.16
CA GLU A 211 16.88 -15.01 4.59
C GLU A 211 15.86 -13.96 5.05
N ALA A 212 15.42 -13.08 4.15
CA ALA A 212 14.40 -12.07 4.45
C ALA A 212 12.98 -12.64 4.52
N VAL A 213 12.77 -13.85 4.00
CA VAL A 213 11.45 -14.48 3.95
C VAL A 213 11.04 -14.95 5.35
N PRO A 214 9.91 -14.48 5.89
CA PRO A 214 9.45 -14.93 7.20
C PRO A 214 9.03 -16.40 7.16
N SER A 215 9.28 -17.11 8.26
CA SER A 215 8.77 -18.47 8.43
C SER A 215 7.24 -18.48 8.52
N PRO A 216 6.58 -19.62 8.25
CA PRO A 216 5.11 -19.72 8.42
C PRO A 216 4.62 -19.34 9.82
N ALA A 217 5.42 -19.61 10.86
CA ALA A 217 5.11 -19.22 12.23
C ALA A 217 5.17 -17.69 12.40
N GLN A 218 6.19 -17.03 11.85
CA GLN A 218 6.30 -15.57 11.88
C GLN A 218 5.18 -14.89 11.08
N VAL A 219 4.79 -15.45 9.93
CA VAL A 219 3.64 -14.94 9.15
C VAL A 219 2.37 -15.01 9.99
N ARG A 220 2.08 -16.16 10.63
CA ARG A 220 0.89 -16.28 11.51
C ARG A 220 0.94 -15.30 12.66
N SER A 221 2.08 -15.20 13.35
CA SER A 221 2.24 -14.26 14.46
C SER A 221 2.04 -12.79 14.03
N ALA A 222 2.54 -12.42 12.85
CA ALA A 222 2.32 -11.07 12.31
C ALA A 222 0.84 -10.82 11.98
N VAL A 223 0.14 -11.80 11.38
CA VAL A 223 -1.29 -11.69 11.10
C VAL A 223 -2.10 -11.62 12.39
N ASP A 224 -1.76 -12.44 13.40
CA ASP A 224 -2.39 -12.36 14.72
C ASP A 224 -2.22 -10.98 15.35
N ALA A 225 -1.01 -10.42 15.31
CA ALA A 225 -0.77 -9.07 15.80
C ALA A 225 -1.57 -8.00 15.02
N ILE A 226 -1.71 -8.17 13.69
CA ILE A 226 -2.54 -7.27 12.87
C ILE A 226 -4.01 -7.35 13.30
N LEU A 227 -4.56 -8.55 13.51
CA LEU A 227 -5.95 -8.74 13.95
C LEU A 227 -6.18 -8.11 15.32
N GLU A 228 -5.34 -8.42 16.30
CA GLU A 228 -5.43 -7.92 17.67
C GLU A 228 -5.31 -6.39 17.73
N ARG A 229 -4.30 -5.83 17.06
CA ARG A 229 -4.11 -4.37 17.03
C ARG A 229 -5.24 -3.67 16.28
N THR A 230 -5.79 -4.28 15.22
CA THR A 230 -6.94 -3.72 14.52
C THR A 230 -8.16 -3.64 15.44
N ALA A 231 -8.44 -4.69 16.22
CA ALA A 231 -9.53 -4.70 17.18
C ALA A 231 -9.34 -3.61 18.26
N LEU A 232 -8.13 -3.49 18.83
CA LEU A 232 -7.81 -2.46 19.82
C LEU A 232 -7.93 -1.03 19.27
N CYS A 233 -7.71 -0.86 17.98
CA CYS A 233 -7.72 0.43 17.29
C CYS A 233 -9.05 0.73 16.57
N ALA A 234 -10.05 -0.15 16.63
CA ALA A 234 -11.30 -0.05 15.86
C ALA A 234 -12.04 1.27 16.03
N ALA A 235 -11.89 1.92 17.19
CA ALA A 235 -12.54 3.22 17.47
C ALA A 235 -12.01 4.38 16.63
N TRP A 236 -10.77 4.30 16.13
CA TRP A 236 -10.16 5.41 15.38
C TRP A 236 -9.59 5.00 14.02
N ILE A 237 -9.21 3.73 13.82
CA ILE A 237 -8.64 3.28 12.55
C ILE A 237 -9.74 3.14 11.49
N GLY A 238 -9.49 3.68 10.32
CA GLY A 238 -10.47 3.59 9.21
C GLY A 238 -10.30 2.33 8.36
N GLU A 239 -9.07 1.95 8.06
CA GLU A 239 -8.82 0.84 7.15
C GLU A 239 -7.47 0.14 7.43
N VAL A 240 -7.52 -1.16 7.71
CA VAL A 240 -6.36 -2.03 7.83
C VAL A 240 -6.48 -3.14 6.79
N LEU A 241 -5.44 -3.28 5.97
CA LEU A 241 -5.42 -4.18 4.83
C LEU A 241 -4.25 -5.15 4.93
N THR A 242 -4.45 -6.39 4.44
CA THR A 242 -3.35 -7.31 4.10
C THR A 242 -3.36 -7.65 2.62
N VAL A 243 -2.18 -7.84 2.04
CA VAL A 243 -1.96 -7.99 0.59
C VAL A 243 -0.95 -9.11 0.34
N ASP A 244 -1.07 -9.74 -0.81
CA ASP A 244 -0.11 -10.72 -1.37
C ASP A 244 -0.03 -12.06 -0.61
N ASN A 245 -1.03 -12.39 0.22
CA ASN A 245 -1.15 -13.71 0.82
C ASN A 245 -2.58 -14.26 0.69
N HIS A 246 -2.75 -15.37 0.00
CA HIS A 246 -4.05 -16.02 -0.20
C HIS A 246 -4.62 -16.62 1.09
N ALA A 247 -3.75 -16.96 2.05
CA ALA A 247 -4.17 -17.61 3.29
C ALA A 247 -4.78 -16.64 4.31
N ASP A 248 -4.61 -15.33 4.16
CA ASP A 248 -5.07 -14.36 5.16
C ASP A 248 -6.59 -14.40 5.38
N GLY A 249 -7.37 -14.51 4.30
CA GLY A 249 -8.84 -14.61 4.41
C GLY A 249 -9.29 -15.86 5.15
N PRO A 250 -8.91 -17.06 4.70
CA PRO A 250 -9.18 -18.31 5.42
C PRO A 250 -8.69 -18.30 6.87
N TYR A 251 -7.47 -17.80 7.11
CA TYR A 251 -6.90 -17.73 8.46
C TYR A 251 -7.73 -16.82 9.39
N LEU A 252 -8.16 -15.67 8.89
CA LEU A 252 -9.03 -14.75 9.62
C LEU A 252 -10.35 -15.45 10.02
N LEU A 253 -11.00 -16.14 9.07
CA LEU A 253 -12.25 -16.86 9.37
C LEU A 253 -12.03 -17.98 10.40
N MET A 254 -10.96 -18.78 10.27
CA MET A 254 -10.62 -19.81 11.24
C MET A 254 -10.35 -19.23 12.64
N ARG A 255 -9.75 -18.04 12.72
CA ARG A 255 -9.54 -17.34 13.99
C ARG A 255 -10.88 -16.89 14.59
N MET A 256 -11.73 -16.24 13.79
CA MET A 256 -13.06 -15.80 14.21
C MET A 256 -13.93 -16.97 14.70
N GLU A 257 -13.86 -18.13 14.02
CA GLU A 257 -14.58 -19.34 14.43
C GLU A 257 -14.12 -19.85 15.80
N ARG A 258 -12.79 -19.95 15.99
CA ARG A 258 -12.21 -20.40 17.28
C ARG A 258 -12.55 -19.47 18.45
N GLU A 259 -12.71 -18.18 18.18
CA GLU A 259 -13.06 -17.15 19.17
C GLU A 259 -14.59 -17.04 19.39
N GLY A 260 -15.41 -17.74 18.62
CA GLY A 260 -16.86 -17.56 18.65
C GLY A 260 -17.29 -16.15 18.24
N HIS A 261 -16.56 -15.55 17.31
CA HIS A 261 -16.72 -14.13 16.94
C HIS A 261 -18.08 -13.87 16.28
N PRO A 262 -18.89 -12.89 16.78
CA PRO A 262 -20.25 -12.67 16.30
C PRO A 262 -20.34 -12.26 14.83
N GLY A 263 -19.30 -11.64 14.27
CA GLY A 263 -19.22 -11.21 12.88
C GLY A 263 -18.83 -12.30 11.87
N LEU A 264 -18.62 -13.56 12.27
CA LEU A 264 -18.11 -14.62 11.39
C LEU A 264 -18.96 -14.79 10.12
N GLY A 265 -20.28 -14.88 10.26
CA GLY A 265 -21.19 -15.07 9.12
C GLY A 265 -21.14 -13.92 8.11
N GLU A 266 -21.06 -12.67 8.58
CA GLU A 266 -20.93 -11.49 7.71
C GLU A 266 -19.57 -11.48 7.00
N ALA A 267 -18.48 -11.74 7.72
CA ALA A 267 -17.14 -11.80 7.16
C ALA A 267 -17.02 -12.86 6.06
N GLN A 268 -17.58 -14.06 6.30
CA GLN A 268 -17.63 -15.14 5.31
C GLN A 268 -18.43 -14.73 4.07
N ALA A 269 -19.60 -14.11 4.24
CA ALA A 269 -20.44 -13.65 3.13
C ALA A 269 -19.73 -12.57 2.31
N LEU A 270 -19.00 -11.65 2.95
CA LEU A 270 -18.22 -10.61 2.28
C LEU A 270 -17.06 -11.19 1.46
N LEU A 271 -16.30 -12.14 2.03
CA LEU A 271 -15.22 -12.81 1.32
C LEU A 271 -15.71 -13.60 0.11
N LEU A 272 -16.80 -14.35 0.25
CA LEU A 272 -17.40 -15.10 -0.87
C LEU A 272 -17.87 -14.17 -1.99
N ARG A 273 -18.51 -13.04 -1.67
CA ARG A 273 -18.92 -12.01 -2.67
C ARG A 273 -17.73 -11.44 -3.43
N ALA A 274 -16.60 -11.25 -2.77
CA ALA A 274 -15.37 -10.77 -3.40
C ALA A 274 -14.65 -11.86 -4.22
N GLY A 275 -15.18 -13.09 -4.26
CA GLY A 275 -14.54 -14.23 -4.92
C GLY A 275 -13.38 -14.81 -4.11
N GLY A 276 -13.46 -14.73 -2.79
CA GLY A 276 -12.41 -15.12 -1.88
C GLY A 276 -11.29 -14.09 -1.78
N ASN A 277 -10.16 -14.51 -1.21
CA ASN A 277 -8.96 -13.67 -1.16
C ASN A 277 -8.22 -13.76 -2.51
N ARG A 278 -8.69 -13.02 -3.50
CA ARG A 278 -7.97 -12.90 -4.78
C ARG A 278 -6.75 -12.01 -4.61
N VAL A 279 -5.58 -12.58 -4.76
CA VAL A 279 -4.37 -11.80 -5.03
C VAL A 279 -4.48 -11.27 -6.45
N GLY A 280 -4.20 -9.99 -6.66
CA GLY A 280 -4.22 -9.41 -8.00
C GLY A 280 -3.34 -10.22 -8.94
N GLN A 281 -3.86 -10.58 -10.12
CA GLN A 281 -3.02 -11.15 -11.16
C GLN A 281 -2.15 -10.02 -11.69
N GLY A 282 -0.85 -10.10 -11.45
CA GLY A 282 0.11 -9.23 -12.12
C GLY A 282 0.13 -9.58 -13.60
N ILE A 283 -0.12 -8.60 -14.46
CA ILE A 283 0.30 -8.65 -15.85
C ILE A 283 1.71 -8.06 -15.83
N ALA A 284 2.70 -8.89 -16.12
CA ALA A 284 4.08 -8.45 -16.29
C ALA A 284 4.25 -7.71 -17.61
#